data_64647d8928012b6147b554588db59582
#
_entry.id   64647d8928012b6147b554588db59582
#
_cell.length_a   1.000
_cell.length_b   1.000
_cell.length_c   1.000
_cell.angle_alpha   90.00
_cell.angle_beta   90.00
_cell.angle_gamma   90.00
#
_symmetry.space_group_name_H-M   'P 1'
#
loop_
_entity.id
_entity.type
_entity.pdbx_description
1 polymer ?
#
loop_
_entity_poly.entity_id
_entity_poly.type
_entity_poly.pdbx_seq_one_letter_code
_entity_poly.pdbx_strand_id
1 'polypeptide(L)'
;MVPQIASEGTAQELLEQIKEEKLKLVKEGKVKKFALNDSVIFRGDDNKYYEQIGKKCLDITEQIPFEIPSNWEWCRVRNVSNSYIGLTYKPTDIDKKGTIVLRSCNIRNGKLVLDDIVRVSSSISEKLLIEENDIIICARNGSKRLIGKSALIRNLPEPMTFGAFMAICKTPIYEYMFAYLQSNLFFGQLRDVSNTTTINQLTQNKFNDFLIPLPPVKEQERIAFKISQLFQELR
;
A
#
# COMPACT_ATOMS: atom_id res chain seq x y z
N MET A 1 23.61 5.29 3.32
CA MET A 1 22.71 5.19 4.48
C MET A 1 22.09 6.56 4.71
N VAL A 2 20.82 6.63 5.08
CA VAL A 2 20.15 7.90 5.39
C VAL A 2 20.42 8.21 6.87
N PRO A 3 20.74 9.46 7.26
CA PRO A 3 21.00 9.79 8.66
C PRO A 3 19.73 9.68 9.50
N GLN A 4 19.89 9.19 10.73
CA GLN A 4 18.85 9.19 11.76
C GLN A 4 19.03 10.41 12.64
N ILE A 5 17.95 11.17 12.86
CA ILE A 5 18.00 12.43 13.62
C ILE A 5 16.99 12.32 14.78
N ALA A 6 17.49 12.22 15.98
CA ALA A 6 16.67 11.97 17.19
C ALA A 6 15.60 13.05 17.46
N SER A 7 15.81 14.29 17.01
CA SER A 7 14.84 15.39 17.18
C SER A 7 13.67 15.36 16.20
N GLU A 8 13.59 14.38 15.29
CA GLU A 8 12.53 14.31 14.26
C GLU A 8 11.32 13.47 14.71
N GLY A 9 11.23 13.11 15.96
CA GLY A 9 10.14 12.31 16.52
C GLY A 9 10.32 10.80 16.32
N THR A 10 9.26 10.06 16.54
CA THR A 10 9.24 8.60 16.47
C THR A 10 8.17 8.11 15.48
N ALA A 11 8.30 6.88 15.03
CA ALA A 11 7.27 6.23 14.22
C ALA A 11 5.99 5.97 15.03
N GLN A 12 6.09 5.80 16.36
CA GLN A 12 4.93 5.63 17.22
C GLN A 12 4.02 6.86 17.18
N GLU A 13 4.57 8.08 17.28
CA GLU A 13 3.80 9.32 17.16
C GLU A 13 3.07 9.41 15.83
N LEU A 14 3.71 8.99 14.74
CA LEU A 14 3.06 8.93 13.42
C LEU A 14 1.91 7.93 13.38
N LEU A 15 2.09 6.73 13.95
CA LEU A 15 1.04 5.71 14.01
C LEU A 15 -0.18 6.21 14.79
N GLU A 16 0.04 6.91 15.90
CA GLU A 16 -1.03 7.51 16.70
C GLU A 16 -1.80 8.57 15.89
N GLN A 17 -1.10 9.47 15.19
CA GLN A 17 -1.72 10.47 14.31
C GLN A 17 -2.56 9.84 13.20
N ILE A 18 -2.03 8.84 12.48
CA ILE A 18 -2.76 8.12 11.43
C ILE A 18 -4.00 7.42 12.02
N LYS A 19 -3.89 6.84 13.19
CA LYS A 19 -5.01 6.20 13.89
C LYS A 19 -6.12 7.20 14.24
N GLU A 20 -5.77 8.36 14.78
CA GLU A 20 -6.73 9.43 15.10
C GLU A 20 -7.46 9.91 13.84
N GLU A 21 -6.73 10.10 12.74
CA GLU A 21 -7.30 10.52 11.48
C GLU A 21 -8.25 9.46 10.91
N LYS A 22 -7.88 8.17 10.95
CA LYS A 22 -8.77 7.07 10.57
C LYS A 22 -10.05 7.02 11.43
N LEU A 23 -9.92 7.22 12.75
CA LEU A 23 -11.08 7.29 13.66
C LEU A 23 -12.02 8.42 13.28
N LYS A 24 -11.49 9.58 12.89
CA LYS A 24 -12.28 10.71 12.40
C LYS A 24 -13.03 10.35 11.12
N LEU A 25 -12.35 9.77 10.13
CA LEU A 25 -12.95 9.33 8.87
C LEU A 25 -14.06 8.27 9.07
N VAL A 26 -13.89 7.39 10.06
CA VAL A 26 -14.95 6.42 10.42
C VAL A 26 -16.16 7.10 11.04
N LYS A 27 -15.95 8.11 11.92
CA LYS A 27 -17.06 8.90 12.49
C LYS A 27 -17.83 9.68 11.43
N GLU A 28 -17.13 10.15 10.40
CA GLU A 28 -17.70 10.84 9.24
C GLU A 28 -18.37 9.88 8.23
N GLY A 29 -18.33 8.58 8.45
CA GLY A 29 -18.90 7.57 7.54
C GLY A 29 -18.12 7.35 6.23
N LYS A 30 -16.96 7.99 6.07
CA LYS A 30 -16.11 7.86 4.87
C LYS A 30 -15.36 6.55 4.80
N VAL A 31 -15.06 5.94 5.95
CA VAL A 31 -14.35 4.66 6.08
C VAL A 31 -15.15 3.73 6.99
N LYS A 32 -15.20 2.44 6.65
CA LYS A 32 -15.93 1.47 7.45
C LYS A 32 -15.19 1.15 8.76
N LYS A 33 -15.95 0.90 9.84
CA LYS A 33 -15.41 0.63 11.19
C LYS A 33 -14.41 -0.54 11.24
N PHE A 34 -14.53 -1.57 10.42
CA PHE A 34 -13.58 -2.69 10.39
C PHE A 34 -12.17 -2.29 9.86
N ALA A 35 -12.04 -1.15 9.19
CA ALA A 35 -10.73 -0.61 8.80
C ALA A 35 -9.90 -0.14 10.02
N LEU A 36 -10.53 -0.10 11.21
CA LEU A 36 -9.89 0.11 12.50
C LEU A 36 -9.36 -1.18 13.14
N ASN A 37 -9.14 -2.25 12.38
CA ASN A 37 -8.48 -3.45 12.91
C ASN A 37 -7.06 -3.10 13.35
N ASP A 38 -6.99 -2.37 14.47
CA ASP A 38 -5.78 -1.94 15.10
C ASP A 38 -5.03 -3.13 15.66
N SER A 39 -3.85 -3.32 15.15
CA SER A 39 -2.84 -4.10 15.81
C SER A 39 -1.68 -3.19 16.19
N VAL A 40 -1.05 -3.50 17.31
CA VAL A 40 0.19 -2.85 17.76
C VAL A 40 1.25 -3.93 17.82
N ILE A 41 2.36 -3.72 17.13
CA ILE A 41 3.52 -4.60 17.20
C ILE A 41 4.50 -3.95 18.19
N PHE A 42 5.01 -4.73 19.12
CA PHE A 42 5.96 -4.24 20.13
C PHE A 42 6.99 -5.32 20.46
N ARG A 43 8.11 -4.90 21.01
CA ARG A 43 9.14 -5.79 21.53
C ARG A 43 8.93 -6.01 23.02
N GLY A 44 8.83 -7.27 23.45
CA GLY A 44 8.73 -7.64 24.86
C GLY A 44 10.08 -7.60 25.61
N ASP A 45 10.05 -7.72 26.93
CA ASP A 45 11.24 -7.77 27.78
C ASP A 45 12.12 -9.00 27.51
N ASP A 46 11.56 -10.04 26.90
CA ASP A 46 12.24 -11.25 26.45
C ASP A 46 12.88 -11.10 25.05
N ASN A 47 12.92 -9.89 24.51
CA ASN A 47 13.42 -9.56 23.18
C ASN A 47 12.65 -10.17 22.00
N LYS A 48 11.47 -10.72 22.23
CA LYS A 48 10.57 -11.19 21.20
C LYS A 48 9.63 -10.10 20.70
N TYR A 49 9.14 -10.28 19.47
CA TYR A 49 8.14 -9.39 18.89
C TYR A 49 6.74 -9.96 19.05
N TYR A 50 5.84 -9.13 19.51
CA TYR A 50 4.44 -9.47 19.75
C TYR A 50 3.52 -8.56 18.96
N GLU A 51 2.41 -9.11 18.46
CA GLU A 51 1.31 -8.33 17.87
C GLU A 51 0.09 -8.42 18.78
N GLN A 52 -0.34 -7.27 19.32
CA GLN A 52 -1.58 -7.14 20.09
C GLN A 52 -2.72 -6.80 19.15
N ILE A 53 -3.75 -7.66 19.07
CA ILE A 53 -4.99 -7.46 18.31
C ILE A 53 -6.17 -7.56 19.28
N GLY A 54 -6.71 -6.44 19.70
CA GLY A 54 -7.75 -6.41 20.75
C GLY A 54 -7.25 -7.05 22.05
N LYS A 55 -7.83 -8.18 22.44
CA LYS A 55 -7.43 -8.94 23.65
C LYS A 55 -6.41 -10.05 23.38
N LYS A 56 -6.07 -10.30 22.11
CA LYS A 56 -5.14 -11.37 21.73
C LYS A 56 -3.74 -10.78 21.56
N CYS A 57 -2.75 -11.49 22.12
CA CYS A 57 -1.33 -11.19 21.94
C CYS A 57 -0.68 -12.41 21.28
N LEU A 58 -0.02 -12.20 20.15
CA LEU A 58 0.55 -13.24 19.30
C LEU A 58 2.07 -13.03 19.24
N ASP A 59 2.88 -14.07 19.47
CA ASP A 59 4.30 -14.05 19.15
C ASP A 59 4.47 -14.07 17.63
N ILE A 60 5.10 -13.02 17.09
CA ILE A 60 5.37 -12.86 15.65
C ILE A 60 6.87 -12.77 15.36
N THR A 61 7.71 -13.16 16.29
CA THR A 61 9.17 -13.03 16.19
C THR A 61 9.73 -13.62 14.91
N GLU A 62 9.23 -14.80 14.51
CA GLU A 62 9.66 -15.45 13.26
C GLU A 62 9.22 -14.73 11.99
N GLN A 63 8.24 -13.80 12.08
CA GLN A 63 7.80 -13.00 10.94
C GLN A 63 8.68 -11.77 10.74
N ILE A 64 9.44 -11.35 11.75
CA ILE A 64 10.29 -10.15 11.70
C ILE A 64 11.58 -10.50 10.95
N PRO A 65 11.81 -9.91 9.77
CA PRO A 65 12.93 -10.34 8.92
C PRO A 65 14.29 -9.77 9.33
N PHE A 66 14.32 -8.67 10.09
CA PHE A 66 15.54 -7.99 10.55
C PHE A 66 15.23 -7.00 11.67
N GLU A 67 16.27 -6.59 12.40
CA GLU A 67 16.16 -5.56 13.41
C GLU A 67 16.06 -4.16 12.79
N ILE A 68 15.29 -3.29 13.42
CA ILE A 68 15.08 -1.89 13.00
C ILE A 68 15.63 -0.92 14.06
N PRO A 69 15.95 0.34 13.69
CA PRO A 69 16.34 1.38 14.65
C PRO A 69 15.30 1.59 15.74
N SER A 70 15.73 2.05 16.91
CA SER A 70 14.86 2.19 18.09
C SER A 70 13.78 3.27 17.97
N ASN A 71 13.90 4.19 17.01
CA ASN A 71 12.89 5.21 16.70
C ASN A 71 11.95 4.79 15.54
N TRP A 72 12.14 3.58 15.01
CA TRP A 72 11.25 2.97 14.02
C TRP A 72 10.28 2.01 14.69
N GLU A 73 9.17 1.70 14.00
CA GLU A 73 8.21 0.70 14.45
C GLU A 73 7.92 -0.32 13.34
N TRP A 74 7.73 -1.57 13.72
CA TRP A 74 7.07 -2.53 12.84
C TRP A 74 5.56 -2.31 12.90
N CYS A 75 4.92 -2.25 11.76
CA CYS A 75 3.45 -2.23 11.71
C CYS A 75 2.92 -3.05 10.53
N ARG A 76 1.62 -3.27 10.49
CA ARG A 76 0.95 -3.86 9.32
C ARG A 76 0.59 -2.76 8.33
N VAL A 77 0.57 -3.10 7.04
CA VAL A 77 0.15 -2.16 5.98
C VAL A 77 -1.21 -1.57 6.28
N ARG A 78 -2.15 -2.34 6.87
CA ARG A 78 -3.46 -1.85 7.30
C ARG A 78 -3.42 -0.71 8.32
N ASN A 79 -2.36 -0.61 9.12
CA ASN A 79 -2.24 0.48 10.12
C ASN A 79 -2.01 1.84 9.44
N VAL A 80 -1.29 1.85 8.33
CA VAL A 80 -0.83 3.07 7.64
C VAL A 80 -1.51 3.33 6.30
N SER A 81 -2.43 2.46 5.84
CA SER A 81 -3.11 2.63 4.55
C SER A 81 -4.56 2.14 4.57
N ASN A 82 -5.30 2.51 3.53
CA ASN A 82 -6.56 1.90 3.13
C ASN A 82 -6.40 1.35 1.72
N SER A 83 -6.81 0.10 1.47
CA SER A 83 -6.73 -0.51 0.16
C SER A 83 -8.10 -0.91 -0.37
N TYR A 84 -8.27 -0.84 -1.69
CA TYR A 84 -9.53 -1.19 -2.37
C TYR A 84 -9.24 -2.01 -3.61
N ILE A 85 -10.10 -2.98 -3.89
CA ILE A 85 -10.08 -3.75 -5.16
C ILE A 85 -10.96 -3.01 -6.16
N GLY A 86 -10.55 -3.02 -7.41
CA GLY A 86 -11.17 -2.22 -8.45
C GLY A 86 -12.51 -2.75 -8.97
N LEU A 87 -13.01 -2.02 -9.94
CA LEU A 87 -14.32 -2.19 -10.55
C LEU A 87 -14.42 -3.47 -11.41
N THR A 88 -15.47 -4.24 -11.22
CA THR A 88 -15.90 -5.23 -12.21
C THR A 88 -16.89 -4.58 -13.16
N TYR A 89 -16.63 -4.64 -14.46
CA TYR A 89 -17.49 -4.10 -15.50
C TYR A 89 -17.74 -5.14 -16.60
N LYS A 90 -18.84 -4.99 -17.33
CA LYS A 90 -19.22 -5.86 -18.45
C LYS A 90 -18.72 -5.28 -19.78
N PRO A 91 -18.53 -6.09 -20.82
CA PRO A 91 -18.21 -5.58 -22.16
C PRO A 91 -19.22 -4.54 -22.68
N THR A 92 -20.49 -4.65 -22.27
CA THR A 92 -21.57 -3.71 -22.60
C THR A 92 -21.41 -2.33 -21.93
N ASP A 93 -20.60 -2.23 -20.88
CA ASP A 93 -20.34 -0.98 -20.17
C ASP A 93 -19.24 -0.15 -20.84
N ILE A 94 -18.55 -0.73 -21.84
CA ILE A 94 -17.44 -0.04 -22.52
C ILE A 94 -17.99 1.08 -23.39
N ASP A 95 -17.51 2.31 -23.14
CA ASP A 95 -17.94 3.53 -23.85
C ASP A 95 -16.75 4.49 -24.01
N LYS A 96 -16.55 4.97 -25.24
CA LYS A 96 -15.45 5.89 -25.58
C LYS A 96 -15.47 7.22 -24.79
N LYS A 97 -16.63 7.62 -24.27
CA LYS A 97 -16.83 8.86 -23.49
C LYS A 97 -16.85 8.61 -21.98
N GLY A 98 -16.73 7.36 -21.53
CA GLY A 98 -16.79 6.97 -20.13
C GLY A 98 -15.51 7.27 -19.34
N THR A 99 -15.52 6.86 -18.07
CA THR A 99 -14.37 6.97 -17.15
C THR A 99 -13.28 5.97 -17.51
N ILE A 100 -12.02 6.40 -17.53
CA ILE A 100 -10.86 5.51 -17.76
C ILE A 100 -10.77 4.45 -16.66
N VAL A 101 -10.58 3.19 -17.07
CA VAL A 101 -10.33 2.05 -16.17
C VAL A 101 -8.90 1.58 -16.34
N LEU A 102 -8.07 1.82 -15.33
CA LEU A 102 -6.67 1.38 -15.34
C LEU A 102 -6.57 -0.14 -15.18
N ARG A 103 -5.66 -0.73 -15.95
CA ARG A 103 -5.34 -2.16 -15.99
C ARG A 103 -3.82 -2.36 -15.80
N SER A 104 -3.37 -3.60 -15.70
CA SER A 104 -1.95 -3.91 -15.52
C SER A 104 -1.05 -3.42 -16.67
N CYS A 105 -1.57 -3.28 -17.90
CA CYS A 105 -0.85 -2.71 -19.04
C CYS A 105 -0.57 -1.20 -18.88
N ASN A 106 -1.35 -0.51 -18.04
CA ASN A 106 -1.17 0.92 -17.75
C ASN A 106 -0.08 1.21 -16.71
N ILE A 107 0.61 0.20 -16.21
CA ILE A 107 1.77 0.37 -15.33
C ILE A 107 3.04 -0.04 -16.10
N ARG A 108 4.01 0.86 -16.24
CA ARG A 108 5.34 0.57 -16.82
C ARG A 108 6.42 1.27 -16.02
N ASN A 109 7.39 0.51 -15.53
CA ASN A 109 8.55 1.03 -14.79
C ASN A 109 8.16 1.97 -13.62
N GLY A 110 7.13 1.59 -12.86
CA GLY A 110 6.65 2.36 -11.70
C GLY A 110 5.86 3.63 -12.06
N LYS A 111 5.51 3.81 -13.35
CA LYS A 111 4.77 4.98 -13.85
C LYS A 111 3.46 4.57 -14.51
N LEU A 112 2.50 5.50 -14.48
CA LEU A 112 1.26 5.39 -15.24
C LEU A 112 1.53 5.67 -16.73
N VAL A 113 0.97 4.82 -17.59
CA VAL A 113 1.03 4.95 -19.05
C VAL A 113 -0.36 4.78 -19.62
N LEU A 114 -0.82 5.71 -20.47
CA LEU A 114 -2.17 5.79 -20.98
C LEU A 114 -2.26 5.48 -22.50
N ASP A 115 -1.33 4.67 -23.04
CA ASP A 115 -1.30 4.31 -24.47
C ASP A 115 -2.46 3.38 -24.86
N ASP A 116 -2.87 2.48 -23.96
CA ASP A 116 -3.96 1.52 -24.15
C ASP A 116 -4.96 1.66 -23.00
N ILE A 117 -6.02 2.43 -23.24
CA ILE A 117 -7.06 2.73 -22.25
C ILE A 117 -8.39 2.07 -22.62
N VAL A 118 -9.11 1.64 -21.59
CA VAL A 118 -10.52 1.27 -21.67
C VAL A 118 -11.32 2.29 -20.87
N ARG A 119 -12.49 2.65 -21.36
CA ARG A 119 -13.42 3.54 -20.66
C ARG A 119 -14.74 2.84 -20.43
N VAL A 120 -15.43 3.18 -19.37
CA VAL A 120 -16.74 2.63 -19.00
C VAL A 120 -17.74 3.73 -18.67
N SER A 121 -18.99 3.51 -19.06
CA SER A 121 -20.13 4.40 -18.76
C SER A 121 -20.76 4.12 -17.38
N SER A 122 -20.33 3.06 -16.69
CA SER A 122 -20.86 2.70 -15.38
C SER A 122 -20.62 3.82 -14.36
N SER A 123 -21.57 4.02 -13.45
CA SER A 123 -21.38 4.90 -12.31
C SER A 123 -20.26 4.36 -11.39
N ILE A 124 -19.28 5.20 -11.09
CA ILE A 124 -18.13 4.85 -10.27
C ILE A 124 -18.36 5.32 -8.82
N SER A 125 -18.25 4.41 -7.87
CA SER A 125 -18.27 4.76 -6.46
C SER A 125 -17.06 5.65 -6.12
N GLU A 126 -17.26 6.71 -5.34
CA GLU A 126 -16.22 7.67 -4.94
C GLU A 126 -14.93 7.01 -4.43
N LYS A 127 -15.05 5.97 -3.60
CA LYS A 127 -13.89 5.20 -3.07
C LYS A 127 -13.08 4.48 -4.15
N LEU A 128 -13.62 4.30 -5.36
CA LEU A 128 -12.95 3.70 -6.52
C LEU A 128 -12.47 4.75 -7.52
N LEU A 129 -12.68 6.03 -7.25
CA LEU A 129 -12.02 7.10 -7.98
C LEU A 129 -10.57 7.21 -7.50
N ILE A 130 -9.67 7.31 -8.48
CA ILE A 130 -8.24 7.49 -8.24
C ILE A 130 -8.00 8.97 -7.91
N GLU A 131 -7.14 9.21 -6.93
CA GLU A 131 -6.70 10.54 -6.50
C GLU A 131 -5.19 10.70 -6.68
N GLU A 132 -4.72 11.94 -6.66
CA GLU A 132 -3.29 12.23 -6.61
C GLU A 132 -2.65 11.55 -5.40
N ASN A 133 -1.45 11.01 -5.57
CA ASN A 133 -0.68 10.27 -4.57
C ASN A 133 -1.22 8.88 -4.22
N ASP A 134 -2.31 8.43 -4.83
CA ASP A 134 -2.71 7.03 -4.74
C ASP A 134 -1.64 6.12 -5.37
N ILE A 135 -1.54 4.89 -4.88
CA ILE A 135 -0.66 3.89 -5.48
C ILE A 135 -1.49 2.77 -6.08
N ILE A 136 -1.42 2.63 -7.40
CA ILE A 136 -2.08 1.51 -8.09
C ILE A 136 -1.18 0.28 -8.11
N ILE A 137 -1.76 -0.90 -7.84
CA ILE A 137 -1.06 -2.17 -7.69
C ILE A 137 -1.75 -3.23 -8.57
N CYS A 138 -0.99 -4.00 -9.34
CA CYS A 138 -1.49 -5.18 -10.01
C CYS A 138 -1.74 -6.29 -8.97
N ALA A 139 -2.99 -6.51 -8.60
CA ALA A 139 -3.39 -7.45 -7.56
C ALA A 139 -3.60 -8.88 -8.10
N ARG A 140 -3.95 -9.02 -9.39
CA ARG A 140 -4.17 -10.31 -10.04
C ARG A 140 -3.69 -10.27 -11.49
N ASN A 141 -3.01 -11.34 -11.91
CA ASN A 141 -2.59 -11.50 -13.31
C ASN A 141 -2.32 -12.98 -13.61
N GLY A 142 -2.46 -13.38 -14.87
CA GLY A 142 -2.05 -14.72 -15.33
C GLY A 142 -0.54 -14.97 -15.16
N SER A 143 0.27 -13.91 -15.25
CA SER A 143 1.72 -13.98 -14.99
C SER A 143 2.03 -13.56 -13.56
N LYS A 144 2.63 -14.46 -12.76
CA LYS A 144 3.10 -14.18 -11.39
C LYS A 144 4.03 -12.96 -11.32
N ARG A 145 4.85 -12.74 -12.34
CA ARG A 145 5.81 -11.63 -12.39
C ARG A 145 5.17 -10.24 -12.42
N LEU A 146 3.89 -10.14 -12.78
CA LEU A 146 3.17 -8.87 -12.86
C LEU A 146 2.43 -8.54 -11.57
N ILE A 147 2.26 -9.50 -10.66
CA ILE A 147 1.59 -9.27 -9.38
C ILE A 147 2.52 -8.45 -8.48
N GLY A 148 1.96 -7.46 -7.80
CA GLY A 148 2.71 -6.49 -6.99
C GLY A 148 3.33 -5.34 -7.78
N LYS A 149 3.33 -5.41 -9.13
CA LYS A 149 3.74 -4.30 -9.97
C LYS A 149 2.87 -3.08 -9.66
N SER A 150 3.49 -1.95 -9.37
CA SER A 150 2.80 -0.76 -8.87
C SER A 150 3.27 0.52 -9.56
N ALA A 151 2.44 1.57 -9.50
CA ALA A 151 2.78 2.91 -9.92
C ALA A 151 2.19 3.93 -8.93
N LEU A 152 2.96 4.96 -8.62
CA LEU A 152 2.51 6.13 -7.89
C LEU A 152 1.81 7.08 -8.87
N ILE A 153 0.57 7.45 -8.54
CA ILE A 153 -0.25 8.33 -9.38
C ILE A 153 0.19 9.77 -9.20
N ARG A 154 0.51 10.41 -10.32
CA ARG A 154 0.90 11.82 -10.43
C ARG A 154 0.27 12.44 -11.66
N ASN A 155 -0.14 13.69 -11.54
CA ASN A 155 -0.66 14.49 -12.67
C ASN A 155 -1.86 13.81 -13.36
N LEU A 156 -2.93 13.55 -12.61
CA LEU A 156 -4.18 12.98 -13.16
C LEU A 156 -4.76 13.93 -14.20
N PRO A 157 -4.83 13.56 -15.50
CA PRO A 157 -5.37 14.42 -16.54
C PRO A 157 -6.90 14.50 -16.52
N GLU A 158 -7.56 13.47 -16.00
CA GLU A 158 -9.03 13.36 -15.91
C GLU A 158 -9.40 12.33 -14.83
N PRO A 159 -10.69 12.24 -14.42
CA PRO A 159 -11.14 11.22 -13.50
C PRO A 159 -10.90 9.80 -14.02
N MET A 160 -10.34 8.93 -13.20
CA MET A 160 -10.02 7.55 -13.51
C MET A 160 -10.46 6.60 -12.41
N THR A 161 -10.67 5.35 -12.77
CA THR A 161 -10.87 4.22 -11.87
C THR A 161 -9.94 3.06 -12.26
N PHE A 162 -10.08 1.92 -11.67
CA PHE A 162 -9.23 0.75 -11.90
C PHE A 162 -10.04 -0.54 -11.93
N GLY A 163 -9.60 -1.50 -12.73
CA GLY A 163 -10.30 -2.77 -12.93
C GLY A 163 -10.13 -3.75 -11.77
N ALA A 164 -10.98 -4.76 -11.67
CA ALA A 164 -11.03 -5.75 -10.61
C ALA A 164 -9.74 -6.58 -10.40
N PHE A 165 -8.81 -6.54 -11.34
CA PHE A 165 -7.48 -7.16 -11.21
C PHE A 165 -6.43 -6.22 -10.64
N MET A 166 -6.83 -5.00 -10.36
CA MET A 166 -6.00 -3.97 -9.76
C MET A 166 -6.48 -3.69 -8.33
N ALA A 167 -5.59 -3.15 -7.53
CA ALA A 167 -5.89 -2.57 -6.23
C ALA A 167 -5.34 -1.15 -6.18
N ILE A 168 -5.93 -0.32 -5.32
CA ILE A 168 -5.41 0.99 -4.95
C ILE A 168 -5.00 0.97 -3.48
N CYS A 169 -3.90 1.62 -3.15
CA CYS A 169 -3.46 1.88 -1.80
C CYS A 169 -3.47 3.39 -1.56
N LYS A 170 -4.32 3.83 -0.64
CA LYS A 170 -4.43 5.22 -0.19
C LYS A 170 -3.73 5.34 1.16
N THR A 171 -2.75 6.25 1.25
CA THR A 171 -1.91 6.39 2.45
C THR A 171 -1.31 7.78 2.55
N PRO A 172 -1.16 8.37 3.75
CA PRO A 172 -0.46 9.65 3.92
C PRO A 172 1.05 9.54 3.68
N ILE A 173 1.62 8.33 3.74
CA ILE A 173 3.06 8.05 3.56
C ILE A 173 3.37 7.52 2.15
N TYR A 174 2.71 8.04 1.12
CA TYR A 174 2.66 7.47 -0.22
C TYR A 174 4.03 7.31 -0.90
N GLU A 175 4.98 8.22 -0.71
CA GLU A 175 6.32 8.09 -1.29
C GLU A 175 7.11 6.95 -0.65
N TYR A 176 7.07 6.86 0.68
CA TYR A 176 7.71 5.78 1.41
C TYR A 176 7.01 4.43 1.14
N MET A 177 5.68 4.41 1.13
CA MET A 177 4.89 3.21 0.77
C MET A 177 5.22 2.75 -0.65
N PHE A 178 5.35 3.67 -1.61
CA PHE A 178 5.74 3.32 -2.97
C PHE A 178 7.16 2.74 -3.03
N ALA A 179 8.11 3.30 -2.28
CA ALA A 179 9.46 2.75 -2.15
C ALA A 179 9.44 1.34 -1.52
N TYR A 180 8.64 1.14 -0.45
CA TYR A 180 8.42 -0.19 0.16
C TYR A 180 7.88 -1.19 -0.86
N LEU A 181 6.91 -0.83 -1.69
CA LEU A 181 6.33 -1.70 -2.73
C LEU A 181 7.33 -2.09 -3.85
N GLN A 182 8.49 -1.40 -3.94
CA GLN A 182 9.58 -1.78 -4.84
C GLN A 182 10.66 -2.63 -4.13
N SER A 183 10.52 -2.89 -2.83
CA SER A 183 11.54 -3.53 -2.01
C SER A 183 11.50 -5.06 -2.06
N ASN A 184 12.64 -5.67 -1.76
CA ASN A 184 12.74 -7.12 -1.56
C ASN A 184 11.88 -7.61 -0.38
N LEU A 185 11.64 -6.78 0.62
CA LEU A 185 10.76 -7.10 1.74
C LEU A 185 9.32 -7.32 1.29
N PHE A 186 8.78 -6.40 0.49
CA PHE A 186 7.44 -6.55 -0.07
C PHE A 186 7.33 -7.79 -0.96
N PHE A 187 8.25 -7.95 -1.91
CA PHE A 187 8.22 -9.09 -2.83
C PHE A 187 8.52 -10.43 -2.14
N GLY A 188 9.26 -10.44 -1.02
CA GLY A 188 9.44 -11.61 -0.17
C GLY A 188 8.10 -12.07 0.39
N GLN A 189 7.39 -11.22 1.11
CA GLN A 189 6.07 -11.50 1.67
C GLN A 189 5.05 -11.89 0.58
N LEU A 190 5.12 -11.25 -0.58
CA LEU A 190 4.25 -11.58 -1.72
C LEU A 190 4.50 -13.00 -2.24
N ARG A 191 5.78 -13.44 -2.32
CA ARG A 191 6.12 -14.81 -2.71
C ARG A 191 5.63 -15.85 -1.72
N ASP A 192 5.81 -15.62 -0.41
CA ASP A 192 5.39 -16.53 0.65
C ASP A 192 3.88 -16.77 0.59
N VAL A 193 3.12 -15.71 0.41
CA VAL A 193 1.66 -15.79 0.23
C VAL A 193 1.28 -16.49 -1.08
N SER A 194 2.02 -16.29 -2.17
CA SER A 194 1.74 -16.90 -3.48
C SER A 194 2.06 -18.40 -3.50
N ASN A 195 3.01 -18.86 -2.69
CA ASN A 195 3.37 -20.28 -2.57
C ASN A 195 2.30 -21.10 -1.83
N THR A 196 1.48 -20.45 -1.01
CA THR A 196 0.38 -21.10 -0.25
C THR A 196 -0.93 -21.16 -1.01
N THR A 197 -1.03 -20.55 -2.21
CA THR A 197 -2.28 -20.48 -2.97
C THR A 197 -2.09 -20.88 -4.44
N THR A 198 -3.07 -21.61 -4.97
CA THR A 198 -3.15 -22.00 -6.40
C THR A 198 -3.43 -20.81 -7.33
N ILE A 199 -3.87 -19.69 -6.81
CA ILE A 199 -4.29 -18.52 -7.59
C ILE A 199 -3.25 -17.42 -7.46
N ASN A 200 -2.76 -16.93 -8.60
CA ASN A 200 -1.85 -15.78 -8.69
C ASN A 200 -2.57 -14.47 -8.33
N GLN A 201 -2.77 -14.23 -7.04
CA GLN A 201 -3.52 -13.08 -6.54
C GLN A 201 -3.00 -12.58 -5.20
N LEU A 202 -2.77 -11.28 -5.11
CA LEU A 202 -2.62 -10.53 -3.87
C LEU A 202 -4.01 -10.04 -3.44
N THR A 203 -4.62 -10.72 -2.46
CA THR A 203 -5.90 -10.28 -1.91
C THR A 203 -5.70 -9.06 -0.99
N GLN A 204 -6.77 -8.28 -0.81
CA GLN A 204 -6.75 -7.12 0.10
C GLN A 204 -6.34 -7.49 1.53
N ASN A 205 -6.87 -8.60 2.07
CA ASN A 205 -6.52 -9.05 3.42
C ASN A 205 -5.04 -9.39 3.53
N LYS A 206 -4.48 -10.12 2.57
CA LYS A 206 -3.06 -10.47 2.56
C LYS A 206 -2.17 -9.24 2.46
N PHE A 207 -2.50 -8.30 1.58
CA PHE A 207 -1.77 -7.04 1.47
C PHE A 207 -1.81 -6.24 2.76
N ASN A 208 -2.99 -6.13 3.37
CA ASN A 208 -3.20 -5.43 4.63
C ASN A 208 -2.41 -6.03 5.81
N ASP A 209 -2.11 -7.34 5.76
CA ASP A 209 -1.37 -8.07 6.79
C ASP A 209 0.16 -8.04 6.59
N PHE A 210 0.66 -7.51 5.49
CA PHE A 210 2.10 -7.39 5.27
C PHE A 210 2.74 -6.49 6.32
N LEU A 211 3.94 -6.88 6.74
CA LEU A 211 4.79 -6.10 7.63
C LEU A 211 5.51 -5.00 6.87
N ILE A 212 5.51 -3.81 7.45
CA ILE A 212 6.27 -2.66 6.95
C ILE A 212 7.05 -2.04 8.11
N PRO A 213 8.38 -1.81 7.98
CA PRO A 213 9.14 -1.04 8.94
C PRO A 213 8.84 0.44 8.71
N LEU A 214 8.45 1.14 9.75
CA LEU A 214 7.99 2.53 9.68
C LEU A 214 9.01 3.45 10.34
N PRO A 215 9.71 4.32 9.58
CA PRO A 215 10.55 5.40 10.11
C PRO A 215 9.73 6.60 10.58
N PRO A 216 10.31 7.53 11.35
CA PRO A 216 9.76 8.88 11.51
C PRO A 216 9.56 9.59 10.16
N VAL A 217 8.57 10.51 10.09
CA VAL A 217 8.14 11.16 8.83
C VAL A 217 9.31 11.75 8.03
N LYS A 218 10.15 12.54 8.67
CA LYS A 218 11.30 13.18 8.02
C LYS A 218 12.33 12.19 7.46
N GLU A 219 12.51 11.07 8.14
CA GLU A 219 13.38 10.01 7.67
C GLU A 219 12.77 9.26 6.49
N GLN A 220 11.45 9.05 6.46
CA GLN A 220 10.75 8.50 5.30
C GLN A 220 10.95 9.36 4.05
N GLU A 221 10.83 10.69 4.16
CA GLU A 221 11.08 11.64 3.08
C GLU A 221 12.49 11.48 2.51
N ARG A 222 13.51 11.42 3.39
CA ARG A 222 14.91 11.23 2.97
C ARG A 222 15.16 9.88 2.30
N ILE A 223 14.55 8.81 2.82
CA ILE A 223 14.65 7.47 2.25
C ILE A 223 14.02 7.44 0.85
N ALA A 224 12.79 7.92 0.71
CA ALA A 224 12.08 7.94 -0.56
C ALA A 224 12.81 8.79 -1.60
N PHE A 225 13.31 9.96 -1.19
CA PHE A 225 14.10 10.84 -2.06
C PHE A 225 15.40 10.15 -2.53
N LYS A 226 16.16 9.52 -1.62
CA LYS A 226 17.40 8.82 -1.96
C LYS A 226 17.16 7.65 -2.90
N ILE A 227 16.11 6.87 -2.67
CA ILE A 227 15.71 5.76 -3.55
C ILE A 227 15.35 6.30 -4.94
N SER A 228 14.58 7.40 -5.02
CA SER A 228 14.22 8.02 -6.29
C SER A 228 15.43 8.50 -7.07
N GLN A 229 16.43 9.12 -6.40
CA GLN A 229 17.70 9.51 -7.03
C GLN A 229 18.46 8.31 -7.62
N LEU A 230 18.61 7.23 -6.83
CA LEU A 230 19.31 6.04 -7.29
C LEU A 230 18.63 5.40 -8.52
N PHE A 231 17.31 5.36 -8.56
CA PHE A 231 16.61 4.89 -9.75
C PHE A 231 16.73 5.81 -10.97
N GLN A 232 17.00 7.10 -10.79
CA GLN A 232 17.27 8.02 -11.89
C GLN A 232 18.69 7.83 -12.45
N GLU A 233 19.67 7.57 -11.58
CA GLU A 233 21.06 7.33 -11.97
C GLU A 233 21.26 6.00 -12.72
N LEU A 234 20.37 5.00 -12.52
CA LEU A 234 20.43 3.69 -13.16
C LEU A 234 19.72 3.62 -14.53
N ARG A 235 19.18 4.72 -15.03
CA ARG A 235 18.48 4.84 -16.32
C ARG A 235 19.32 5.55 -17.34
#